data_130f60449aed48bd026622f3606b5830
#
_entry.id   130f60449aed48bd026622f3606b5830
#
_cell.length_a   1.000
_cell.length_b   1.000
_cell.length_c   1.000
_cell.angle_alpha   90.00
_cell.angle_beta   90.00
_cell.angle_gamma   90.00
#
_symmetry.space_group_name_H-M   'P 1'
#
loop_
_entity.id
_entity.type
_entity.pdbx_description
1 polymer ?
#
loop_
_entity_poly.entity_id
_entity_poly.type
_entity_poly.pdbx_seq_one_letter_code
_entity_poly.pdbx_strand_id
1 'polypeptide(L)'
;KNFKLWGLHCDNQALFQLSSNEDVIPLPMVAVNARWYWQFNVVKKVMQMQIGANVTYNTNWYAPGYSPALGMFYNQKVEKYGNCPYIDAFVNIQWKRACIFVKFVNVGMGWPMEHADYFSAHGYIRPQRAFKLGIFWPFYMQPGRNKSVGNAGGGSAAGSSDSSASASSSFQISSS
;
A
#
# COMPACT_ATOMS: atom_id res chain seq x y z
N LYS A 1 8.22 5.85 -12.65
CA LYS A 1 9.15 6.98 -12.49
C LYS A 1 8.78 7.75 -11.24
N ASN A 2 9.69 7.92 -10.30
CA ASN A 2 9.43 8.54 -9.02
C ASN A 2 10.06 9.94 -9.01
N PHE A 3 9.29 10.94 -8.60
CA PHE A 3 9.74 12.31 -8.42
C PHE A 3 9.53 12.74 -6.98
N LYS A 4 10.53 13.43 -6.45
CA LYS A 4 10.45 14.04 -5.12
C LYS A 4 10.80 15.52 -5.25
N LEU A 5 9.85 16.39 -4.89
CA LEU A 5 10.03 17.83 -4.91
C LEU A 5 9.43 18.45 -3.64
N TRP A 6 10.25 19.10 -2.80
CA TRP A 6 9.81 19.87 -1.61
C TRP A 6 8.79 19.16 -0.70
N GLY A 7 8.92 17.82 -0.52
CA GLY A 7 7.99 17.02 0.28
C GLY A 7 6.81 16.43 -0.51
N LEU A 8 6.61 16.82 -1.76
CA LEU A 8 5.71 16.15 -2.68
C LEU A 8 6.42 14.95 -3.30
N HIS A 9 5.81 13.80 -3.16
CA HIS A 9 6.25 12.55 -3.76
C HIS A 9 5.24 12.14 -4.83
N CYS A 10 5.74 11.84 -6.02
CA CYS A 10 4.94 11.38 -7.14
C CYS A 10 5.52 10.05 -7.62
N ASP A 11 4.86 8.96 -7.29
CA ASP A 11 5.23 7.62 -7.72
C ASP A 11 4.28 7.20 -8.85
N ASN A 12 4.79 7.18 -10.07
CA ASN A 12 4.02 6.85 -11.25
C ASN A 12 4.54 5.57 -11.87
N GLN A 13 3.64 4.62 -12.09
CA GLN A 13 3.88 3.39 -12.81
C GLN A 13 2.92 3.33 -13.99
N ALA A 14 3.45 3.18 -15.17
CA ALA A 14 2.68 2.94 -16.38
C ALA A 14 3.16 1.65 -17.00
N LEU A 15 2.24 0.76 -17.27
CA LEU A 15 2.47 -0.50 -17.95
C LEU A 15 1.76 -0.42 -19.30
N PHE A 16 2.52 -0.64 -20.36
CA PHE A 16 2.00 -0.78 -21.70
C PHE A 16 2.25 -2.21 -22.16
N GLN A 17 1.18 -2.90 -22.58
CA GLN A 17 1.27 -4.29 -23.00
C GLN A 17 0.36 -4.53 -24.19
N LEU A 18 0.87 -5.33 -25.13
CA LEU A 18 0.16 -5.75 -26.30
C LEU A 18 0.08 -7.27 -26.28
N SER A 19 -1.12 -7.80 -26.38
CA SER A 19 -1.33 -9.25 -26.54
C SER A 19 -1.41 -9.58 -28.02
N SER A 20 -0.64 -10.57 -28.46
CA SER A 20 -0.73 -11.07 -29.84
C SER A 20 -2.03 -11.84 -30.07
N ASN A 21 -2.66 -12.34 -29.02
CA ASN A 21 -3.92 -13.06 -29.09
C ASN A 21 -4.78 -12.70 -27.88
N GLU A 22 -5.67 -11.73 -28.06
CA GLU A 22 -6.60 -11.28 -27.02
C GLU A 22 -7.58 -12.37 -26.57
N ASP A 23 -7.77 -13.40 -27.39
CA ASP A 23 -8.66 -14.52 -27.10
C ASP A 23 -8.12 -15.44 -26.01
N VAL A 24 -6.81 -15.55 -25.94
CA VAL A 24 -6.12 -16.43 -24.98
C VAL A 24 -5.71 -15.66 -23.73
N ILE A 25 -5.17 -14.47 -23.94
CA ILE A 25 -4.66 -13.61 -22.85
C ILE A 25 -5.24 -12.20 -23.01
N PRO A 26 -6.45 -11.96 -22.51
CA PRO A 26 -7.04 -10.63 -22.51
C PRO A 26 -6.32 -9.74 -21.50
N LEU A 27 -5.62 -8.72 -21.97
CA LEU A 27 -4.89 -7.77 -21.13
C LEU A 27 -5.31 -6.33 -21.47
N PRO A 28 -5.36 -5.42 -20.49
CA PRO A 28 -5.54 -4.00 -20.79
C PRO A 28 -4.29 -3.49 -21.51
N MET A 29 -4.47 -2.76 -22.60
CA MET A 29 -3.36 -2.18 -23.37
C MET A 29 -2.51 -1.23 -22.51
N VAL A 30 -3.15 -0.43 -21.69
CA VAL A 30 -2.49 0.52 -20.78
C VAL A 30 -3.05 0.35 -19.39
N ALA A 31 -2.16 0.17 -18.42
CA ALA A 31 -2.47 0.21 -17.01
C ALA A 31 -1.59 1.28 -16.34
N VAL A 32 -2.20 2.21 -15.63
CA VAL A 32 -1.53 3.30 -14.93
C VAL A 32 -1.86 3.23 -13.45
N ASN A 33 -0.82 3.29 -12.64
CA ASN A 33 -0.95 3.47 -11.21
C ASN A 33 -0.13 4.71 -10.82
N ALA A 34 -0.79 5.72 -10.31
CA ALA A 34 -0.20 6.97 -9.89
C ALA A 34 -0.49 7.19 -8.42
N ARG A 35 0.56 7.32 -7.62
CA ARG A 35 0.46 7.66 -6.19
C ARG A 35 1.13 9.00 -5.97
N TRP A 36 0.35 9.97 -5.55
CA TRP A 36 0.80 11.31 -5.24
C TRP A 36 0.54 11.60 -3.78
N TYR A 37 1.58 11.95 -3.03
CA TYR A 37 1.42 12.28 -1.63
C TYR A 37 2.38 13.39 -1.19
N TRP A 38 1.89 14.19 -0.30
CA TRP A 38 2.66 15.24 0.34
C TRP A 38 3.01 14.82 1.77
N GLN A 39 4.29 14.85 2.06
CA GLN A 39 4.84 14.50 3.36
C GLN A 39 5.42 15.72 4.03
N PHE A 40 4.93 16.03 5.21
CA PHE A 40 5.40 17.15 6.00
C PHE A 40 5.40 16.83 7.49
N ASN A 41 6.24 17.57 8.25
CA ASN A 41 6.29 17.46 9.70
C ASN A 41 5.38 18.51 10.31
N VAL A 42 4.29 18.11 10.95
CA VAL A 42 3.41 19.02 11.68
C VAL A 42 4.10 19.50 12.95
N VAL A 43 4.76 18.59 13.66
CA VAL A 43 5.62 18.90 14.80
C VAL A 43 6.98 18.26 14.57
N LYS A 44 8.04 19.07 14.59
CA LYS A 44 9.41 18.59 14.37
C LYS A 44 9.75 17.43 15.32
N LYS A 45 10.17 16.31 14.76
CA LYS A 45 10.57 15.07 15.47
C LYS A 45 9.46 14.36 16.28
N VAL A 46 8.21 14.83 16.25
CA VAL A 46 7.11 14.25 17.04
C VAL A 46 6.00 13.73 16.17
N MET A 47 5.58 14.50 15.16
CA MET A 47 4.44 14.16 14.32
C MET A 47 4.73 14.44 12.84
N GLN A 48 4.68 13.39 12.04
CA GLN A 48 4.78 13.44 10.59
C GLN A 48 3.44 13.08 9.98
N MET A 49 3.04 13.82 8.97
CA MET A 49 1.79 13.59 8.25
C MET A 49 2.07 13.37 6.77
N GLN A 50 1.35 12.46 6.18
CA GLN A 50 1.30 12.21 4.74
C GLN A 50 -0.15 12.31 4.28
N ILE A 51 -0.42 13.15 3.31
CA ILE A 51 -1.74 13.28 2.67
C ILE A 51 -1.54 13.00 1.20
N GLY A 52 -2.35 12.12 0.64
CA GLY A 52 -2.19 11.77 -0.75
C GLY A 52 -3.39 11.09 -1.37
N ALA A 53 -3.23 10.82 -2.66
CA ALA A 53 -4.17 10.09 -3.46
C ALA A 53 -3.46 9.00 -4.28
N ASN A 54 -4.15 7.90 -4.49
CA ASN A 54 -3.74 6.83 -5.38
C ASN A 54 -4.77 6.71 -6.49
N VAL A 55 -4.31 6.81 -7.72
CA VAL A 55 -5.16 6.72 -8.92
C VAL A 55 -4.76 5.48 -9.70
N THR A 56 -5.70 4.59 -9.92
CA THR A 56 -5.51 3.41 -10.76
C THR A 56 -6.41 3.54 -11.98
N TYR A 57 -5.84 3.43 -13.16
CA TYR A 57 -6.56 3.50 -14.43
C TYR A 57 -6.14 2.35 -15.34
N ASN A 58 -7.11 1.71 -15.97
CA ASN A 58 -6.90 0.68 -16.98
C ASN A 58 -7.75 1.02 -18.21
N THR A 59 -7.21 0.78 -19.40
CA THR A 59 -7.99 0.81 -20.63
C THR A 59 -9.00 -0.34 -20.66
N ASN A 60 -10.00 -0.24 -21.54
CA ASN A 60 -10.99 -1.30 -21.72
C ASN A 60 -10.35 -2.61 -22.11
N TRP A 61 -10.78 -3.68 -21.46
CA TRP A 61 -10.33 -5.05 -21.70
C TRP A 61 -11.41 -6.05 -21.30
N TYR A 62 -11.31 -7.26 -21.80
CA TYR A 62 -12.20 -8.35 -21.39
C TYR A 62 -11.69 -8.96 -20.10
N ALA A 63 -12.22 -8.50 -18.95
CA ALA A 63 -11.85 -9.08 -17.67
C ALA A 63 -12.34 -10.53 -17.58
N PRO A 64 -11.52 -11.47 -17.08
CA PRO A 64 -11.94 -12.86 -16.94
C PRO A 64 -13.13 -12.99 -15.99
N GLY A 65 -14.03 -13.90 -16.30
CA GLY A 65 -15.09 -14.30 -15.39
C GLY A 65 -14.59 -15.35 -14.40
N TYR A 66 -15.18 -15.38 -13.21
CA TYR A 66 -14.90 -16.42 -12.22
C TYR A 66 -16.09 -17.36 -12.10
N SER A 67 -15.83 -18.68 -12.21
CA SER A 67 -16.84 -19.71 -12.00
C SER A 67 -16.71 -20.29 -10.59
N PRO A 68 -17.62 -19.97 -9.65
CA PRO A 68 -17.60 -20.50 -8.29
C PRO A 68 -17.71 -22.03 -8.24
N ALA A 69 -18.44 -22.61 -9.19
CA ALA A 69 -18.66 -24.06 -9.24
C ALA A 69 -17.39 -24.85 -9.57
N LEU A 70 -16.48 -24.24 -10.36
CA LEU A 70 -15.23 -24.85 -10.78
C LEU A 70 -14.02 -24.29 -10.01
N GLY A 71 -14.19 -23.20 -9.28
CA GLY A 71 -13.09 -22.51 -8.57
C GLY A 71 -12.04 -21.92 -9.52
N MET A 72 -12.39 -21.63 -10.77
CA MET A 72 -11.41 -21.18 -11.79
C MET A 72 -11.91 -19.96 -12.54
N PHE A 73 -10.93 -19.20 -13.05
CA PHE A 73 -11.21 -18.11 -13.98
C PHE A 73 -11.35 -18.63 -15.40
N TYR A 74 -12.25 -18.03 -16.16
CA TYR A 74 -12.43 -18.33 -17.60
C TYR A 74 -12.44 -17.04 -18.42
N ASN A 75 -11.98 -17.12 -19.65
CA ASN A 75 -12.03 -16.00 -20.58
C ASN A 75 -13.46 -15.79 -21.07
N GLN A 76 -13.94 -14.55 -20.97
CA GLN A 76 -15.25 -14.15 -21.48
C GLN A 76 -15.07 -13.02 -22.51
N LYS A 77 -16.00 -12.95 -23.47
CA LYS A 77 -16.04 -11.92 -24.51
C LYS A 77 -17.37 -11.16 -24.53
N VAL A 78 -18.14 -11.25 -23.45
CA VAL A 78 -19.47 -10.68 -23.37
C VAL A 78 -19.37 -9.17 -23.11
N GLU A 79 -18.55 -8.77 -22.12
CA GLU A 79 -18.45 -7.39 -21.68
C GLU A 79 -17.00 -6.95 -21.48
N LYS A 80 -16.71 -5.71 -21.88
CA LYS A 80 -15.44 -5.04 -21.61
C LYS A 80 -15.55 -4.17 -20.36
N TYR A 81 -14.54 -4.27 -19.50
CA TYR A 81 -14.43 -3.49 -18.29
C TYR A 81 -13.20 -2.59 -18.35
N GLY A 82 -13.24 -1.49 -17.64
CA GLY A 82 -12.14 -0.53 -17.57
C GLY A 82 -12.57 0.87 -17.98
N ASN A 83 -11.61 1.67 -18.45
CA ASN A 83 -11.79 3.06 -18.83
C ASN A 83 -12.37 3.95 -17.73
N CYS A 84 -12.17 3.54 -16.49
CA CYS A 84 -12.65 4.23 -15.33
C CYS A 84 -11.52 4.43 -14.31
N PRO A 85 -11.19 5.67 -13.94
CA PRO A 85 -10.20 5.92 -12.91
C PRO A 85 -10.75 5.55 -11.53
N TYR A 86 -10.03 4.72 -10.83
CA TYR A 86 -10.29 4.36 -9.44
C TYR A 86 -9.41 5.19 -8.53
N ILE A 87 -10.01 6.08 -7.75
CA ILE A 87 -9.31 7.09 -6.97
C ILE A 87 -9.51 6.80 -5.48
N ASP A 88 -8.41 6.63 -4.76
CA ASP A 88 -8.38 6.51 -3.31
C ASP A 88 -7.67 7.72 -2.72
N ALA A 89 -8.22 8.31 -1.68
CA ALA A 89 -7.55 9.32 -0.88
C ALA A 89 -7.08 8.72 0.45
N PHE A 90 -5.91 9.12 0.92
CA PHE A 90 -5.40 8.63 2.20
C PHE A 90 -4.70 9.71 3.00
N VAL A 91 -4.74 9.55 4.32
CA VAL A 91 -4.01 10.35 5.29
C VAL A 91 -3.33 9.40 6.27
N ASN A 92 -2.01 9.50 6.36
CA ASN A 92 -1.22 8.76 7.33
C ASN A 92 -0.62 9.74 8.33
N ILE A 93 -0.80 9.47 9.61
CA ILE A 93 -0.26 10.28 10.70
C ILE A 93 0.64 9.39 11.53
N GLN A 94 1.91 9.72 11.59
CA GLN A 94 2.86 9.09 12.48
C GLN A 94 3.09 10.01 13.69
N TRP A 95 2.62 9.57 14.85
CA TRP A 95 2.78 10.29 16.11
C TRP A 95 3.65 9.48 17.06
N LYS A 96 4.93 9.89 17.18
CA LYS A 96 5.94 9.13 17.94
C LYS A 96 6.02 7.66 17.49
N ARG A 97 5.40 6.76 18.25
CA ARG A 97 5.33 5.32 17.96
C ARG A 97 4.01 4.86 17.36
N ALA A 98 2.96 5.70 17.46
CA ALA A 98 1.66 5.39 16.91
C ALA A 98 1.57 5.79 15.44
N CYS A 99 1.00 4.92 14.62
CA CYS A 99 0.65 5.18 13.24
C CYS A 99 -0.87 5.13 13.12
N ILE A 100 -1.48 6.21 12.68
CA ILE A 100 -2.90 6.30 12.40
C ILE A 100 -3.04 6.45 10.88
N PHE A 101 -3.83 5.61 10.26
CA PHE A 101 -4.13 5.73 8.85
C PHE A 101 -5.63 5.83 8.61
N VAL A 102 -5.96 6.74 7.72
CA VAL A 102 -7.31 6.99 7.25
C VAL A 102 -7.29 6.85 5.75
N LYS A 103 -8.19 6.05 5.20
CA LYS A 103 -8.29 5.85 3.76
C LYS A 103 -9.75 5.95 3.32
N PHE A 104 -10.00 6.81 2.36
CA PHE A 104 -11.23 6.84 1.58
C PHE A 104 -11.01 6.08 0.28
N VAL A 105 -11.71 4.99 0.13
CA VAL A 105 -11.66 4.15 -1.06
C VAL A 105 -12.70 4.63 -2.06
N ASN A 106 -12.32 4.68 -3.32
CA ASN A 106 -13.18 5.05 -4.44
C ASN A 106 -13.89 6.41 -4.26
N VAL A 107 -13.13 7.45 -4.00
CA VAL A 107 -13.63 8.82 -3.84
C VAL A 107 -14.31 9.32 -5.11
N GLY A 108 -13.82 8.89 -6.28
CA GLY A 108 -14.31 9.28 -7.60
C GLY A 108 -15.64 8.64 -8.03
N MET A 109 -16.22 7.76 -7.21
CA MET A 109 -17.50 7.11 -7.55
C MET A 109 -18.63 8.15 -7.72
N GLY A 110 -19.26 8.13 -8.90
CA GLY A 110 -20.29 9.09 -9.24
C GLY A 110 -19.78 10.47 -9.69
N TRP A 111 -18.46 10.67 -9.77
CA TRP A 111 -17.85 11.88 -10.32
C TRP A 111 -16.40 11.58 -10.75
N PRO A 112 -15.94 11.91 -11.94
CA PRO A 112 -16.61 12.61 -13.03
C PRO A 112 -17.48 11.71 -13.93
N MET A 113 -17.52 10.40 -13.68
CA MET A 113 -18.27 9.45 -14.50
C MET A 113 -19.45 8.85 -13.72
N GLU A 114 -20.68 9.19 -14.12
CA GLU A 114 -21.90 8.67 -13.48
C GLU A 114 -22.06 7.15 -13.66
N HIS A 115 -21.54 6.60 -14.74
CA HIS A 115 -21.74 5.18 -15.14
C HIS A 115 -20.37 4.50 -15.24
N ALA A 116 -19.65 4.44 -14.15
CA ALA A 116 -18.34 3.83 -14.14
C ALA A 116 -18.41 2.38 -13.70
N ASP A 117 -17.98 1.47 -14.57
CA ASP A 117 -17.94 0.05 -14.31
C ASP A 117 -16.74 -0.30 -13.44
N TYR A 118 -16.95 -0.27 -12.12
CA TYR A 118 -15.92 -0.63 -11.16
C TYR A 118 -15.83 -2.15 -10.93
N PHE A 119 -15.78 -2.93 -12.01
CA PHE A 119 -15.63 -4.36 -11.92
C PHE A 119 -14.16 -4.78 -11.89
N SER A 120 -13.82 -5.75 -11.06
CA SER A 120 -12.51 -6.39 -11.04
C SER A 120 -12.43 -7.62 -11.91
N ALA A 121 -13.56 -8.32 -12.03
CA ALA A 121 -13.78 -9.48 -12.89
C ALA A 121 -15.25 -9.49 -13.28
N HIS A 122 -15.63 -10.25 -14.31
CA HIS A 122 -17.02 -10.36 -14.71
C HIS A 122 -17.89 -10.87 -13.56
N GLY A 123 -18.91 -10.06 -13.17
CA GLY A 123 -19.78 -10.34 -12.04
C GLY A 123 -19.25 -9.96 -10.65
N TYR A 124 -18.02 -9.43 -10.54
CA TYR A 124 -17.41 -9.03 -9.27
C TYR A 124 -17.09 -7.54 -9.23
N ILE A 125 -17.89 -6.81 -8.46
CA ILE A 125 -17.75 -5.37 -8.29
C ILE A 125 -16.61 -5.07 -7.30
N ARG A 126 -15.76 -4.09 -7.64
CA ARG A 126 -14.78 -3.52 -6.68
C ARG A 126 -15.51 -2.87 -5.50
N PRO A 127 -14.84 -2.74 -4.35
CA PRO A 127 -15.42 -2.01 -3.23
C PRO A 127 -15.94 -0.64 -3.65
N GLN A 128 -17.17 -0.37 -3.33
CA GLN A 128 -17.77 0.93 -3.52
C GLN A 128 -17.10 1.94 -2.57
N ARG A 129 -17.64 3.16 -2.50
CA ARG A 129 -17.13 4.17 -1.59
C ARG A 129 -17.08 3.64 -0.16
N ALA A 130 -15.91 3.59 0.43
CA ALA A 130 -15.70 3.09 1.78
C ALA A 130 -14.70 3.93 2.55
N PHE A 131 -14.96 4.10 3.83
CA PHE A 131 -14.05 4.71 4.78
C PHE A 131 -13.33 3.62 5.56
N LYS A 132 -12.00 3.70 5.64
CA LYS A 132 -11.16 2.78 6.41
C LYS A 132 -10.32 3.58 7.39
N LEU A 133 -10.37 3.18 8.65
CA LEU A 133 -9.56 3.73 9.73
C LEU A 133 -8.76 2.61 10.36
N GLY A 134 -7.50 2.85 10.66
CA GLY A 134 -6.68 1.91 11.41
C GLY A 134 -5.65 2.62 12.25
N ILE A 135 -5.32 1.99 13.37
CA ILE A 135 -4.32 2.46 14.32
C ILE A 135 -3.33 1.32 14.54
N PHE A 136 -2.08 1.59 14.31
CA PHE A 136 -0.99 0.68 14.60
C PHE A 136 -0.12 1.27 15.70
N TRP A 137 -0.01 0.54 16.82
CA TRP A 137 0.82 0.93 17.95
C TRP A 137 1.73 -0.23 18.35
N PRO A 138 3.03 -0.16 18.05
CA PRO A 138 3.97 -1.19 18.45
C PRO A 138 4.28 -1.07 19.96
N PHE A 139 3.91 -2.09 20.71
CA PHE A 139 4.28 -2.25 22.10
C PHE A 139 5.59 -3.05 22.20
N TYR A 140 6.71 -2.38 22.42
CA TYR A 140 7.95 -3.06 22.75
C TYR A 140 8.09 -3.11 24.25
N MET A 141 7.97 -4.27 24.87
CA MET A 141 8.52 -4.51 26.19
C MET A 141 10.05 -4.54 26.03
N GLN A 142 10.74 -3.52 26.51
CA GLN A 142 12.15 -3.67 26.76
C GLN A 142 12.26 -4.68 27.91
N PRO A 143 12.93 -5.85 27.74
CA PRO A 143 13.26 -6.69 28.87
C PRO A 143 14.02 -5.79 29.85
N GLY A 144 13.55 -5.75 31.09
CA GLY A 144 14.04 -4.84 32.09
C GLY A 144 15.56 -4.93 32.15
N ARG A 145 16.21 -3.78 31.95
CA ARG A 145 17.63 -3.64 32.19
C ARG A 145 17.82 -3.95 33.67
N ASN A 146 18.22 -5.18 33.99
CA ASN A 146 18.61 -5.55 35.33
C ASN A 146 19.65 -4.54 35.78
N LYS A 147 19.26 -3.59 36.63
CA LYS A 147 20.20 -2.86 37.44
C LYS A 147 20.93 -3.94 38.24
N SER A 148 22.13 -4.28 37.84
CA SER A 148 23.02 -5.02 38.67
C SER A 148 23.13 -4.27 39.98
N VAL A 149 22.47 -4.79 40.99
CA VAL A 149 22.72 -4.44 42.39
C VAL A 149 24.19 -4.71 42.58
N GLY A 150 24.95 -3.65 42.78
CA GLY A 150 26.37 -3.73 43.04
C GLY A 150 26.62 -4.64 44.23
N ASN A 151 27.16 -5.79 43.96
CA ASN A 151 27.75 -6.64 44.99
C ASN A 151 29.19 -6.20 45.16
N ALA A 152 29.46 -5.58 46.25
CA ALA A 152 30.82 -5.38 46.75
C ALA A 152 31.43 -6.75 47.08
N GLY A 153 32.57 -7.06 46.45
CA GLY A 153 33.37 -8.21 46.85
C GLY A 153 34.08 -8.93 45.72
N GLY A 154 35.30 -8.59 45.53
CA GLY A 154 36.49 -9.23 45.05
C GLY A 154 36.42 -10.45 44.11
N GLY A 155 37.26 -10.42 43.07
CA GLY A 155 37.69 -11.63 42.36
C GLY A 155 37.96 -11.40 40.87
N SER A 156 39.24 -11.35 40.53
CA SER A 156 39.79 -11.37 39.17
C SER A 156 39.40 -12.63 38.40
N ALA A 157 39.07 -12.49 37.09
CA ALA A 157 39.57 -13.36 36.02
C ALA A 157 39.00 -12.95 34.64
N ALA A 158 39.90 -12.72 33.74
CA ALA A 158 40.00 -12.93 32.29
C ALA A 158 38.75 -13.17 31.42
N GLY A 159 38.62 -12.34 30.36
CA GLY A 159 38.54 -12.74 28.96
C GLY A 159 37.22 -13.27 28.45
N SER A 160 36.64 -12.49 27.58
CA SER A 160 36.34 -12.89 26.20
C SER A 160 35.49 -11.85 25.49
N SER A 161 35.94 -11.48 24.33
CA SER A 161 35.29 -10.64 23.31
C SER A 161 34.02 -11.31 22.77
N ASP A 162 32.90 -10.59 22.73
CA ASP A 162 31.85 -10.93 21.80
C ASP A 162 31.25 -9.66 21.17
N SER A 163 31.38 -9.67 19.86
CA SER A 163 30.89 -8.70 18.90
C SER A 163 29.37 -8.70 18.85
N SER A 164 28.75 -7.60 19.24
CA SER A 164 27.34 -7.39 19.00
C SER A 164 27.09 -6.89 17.57
N ALA A 165 26.57 -7.77 16.73
CA ALA A 165 26.01 -7.40 15.43
C ALA A 165 24.69 -6.69 15.62
N SER A 166 24.64 -5.41 15.20
CA SER A 166 23.41 -4.66 15.11
C SER A 166 22.67 -5.05 13.84
N ALA A 167 21.59 -5.80 13.97
CA ALA A 167 20.65 -6.05 12.88
C ALA A 167 19.67 -4.87 12.75
N SER A 168 19.89 -4.03 11.76
CA SER A 168 18.92 -3.07 11.31
C SER A 168 17.96 -3.75 10.33
N SER A 169 16.79 -4.15 10.80
CA SER A 169 15.72 -4.63 9.93
C SER A 169 14.97 -3.44 9.32
N SER A 170 15.27 -3.13 8.08
CA SER A 170 14.41 -2.27 7.26
C SER A 170 13.16 -3.05 6.86
N PHE A 171 12.04 -2.71 7.45
CA PHE A 171 10.75 -3.27 7.09
C PHE A 171 10.22 -2.57 5.82
N GLN A 172 10.29 -3.24 4.70
CA GLN A 172 9.63 -2.85 3.46
C GLN A 172 8.26 -3.52 3.39
N ILE A 173 7.21 -2.72 3.40
CA ILE A 173 5.86 -3.19 3.11
C ILE A 173 5.72 -3.27 1.60
N SER A 174 5.79 -4.48 1.06
CA SER A 174 5.38 -4.77 -0.32
C SER A 174 3.86 -4.96 -0.32
N SER A 175 3.16 -4.07 -0.97
CA SER A 175 1.74 -4.23 -1.26
C SER A 175 1.59 -4.85 -2.64
N SER A 176 1.14 -6.07 -2.66
CA SER A 176 0.53 -6.68 -3.85
C SER A 176 -0.88 -6.18 -4.06
#